data_8c27df46cdbad2dcbbc1297e40ce31c9
#
_entry.id   8c27df46cdbad2dcbbc1297e40ce31c9
#
_cell.length_a   1.000
_cell.length_b   1.000
_cell.length_c   1.000
_cell.angle_alpha   90.00
_cell.angle_beta   90.00
_cell.angle_gamma   90.00
#
_symmetry.space_group_name_H-M   'P 1'
#
loop_
_entity.id
_entity.type
_entity.pdbx_description
1 polymer ?
#
loop_
_entity_poly.entity_id
_entity_poly.type
_entity_poly.pdbx_seq_one_letter_code
_entity_poly.pdbx_strand_id
1 'polypeptide(L)'
;GILIIYITHKLKEVMQLCDEVAVMRRGKLVSVSEIKNENIESLANKMVGQNLKTIKKKKAKTSSDQLIKITNLNFTSEDPFETNLMDINFSVNRGECLGIAGISGNGQSELFQVLSGEIISEKKSIEFNNNYIGDLNPQERREYLMAFSPEDRLEQAAIPQMKIFENVALNNFKSSNFFNNGL
;
A
#
# COMPACT_ATOMS: atom_id res chain seq x y z
N GLY A 1 -20.08 -25.95 27.09
CA GLY A 1 -19.47 -24.74 26.49
C GLY A 1 -18.56 -25.13 25.34
N ILE A 2 -18.38 -24.22 24.39
CA ILE A 2 -17.47 -24.41 23.24
C ILE A 2 -16.23 -23.58 23.53
N LEU A 3 -15.03 -24.17 23.38
CA LEU A 3 -13.77 -23.47 23.41
C LEU A 3 -13.47 -22.97 21.98
N ILE A 4 -13.09 -21.69 21.85
CA ILE A 4 -12.68 -21.08 20.58
C ILE A 4 -11.23 -20.62 20.72
N ILE A 5 -10.36 -21.06 19.82
CA ILE A 5 -9.00 -20.53 19.68
C ILE A 5 -8.99 -19.67 18.42
N TYR A 6 -8.70 -18.38 18.56
CA TYR A 6 -8.67 -17.41 17.47
C TYR A 6 -7.25 -16.91 17.26
N ILE A 7 -6.66 -17.23 16.08
CA ILE A 7 -5.30 -16.83 15.71
C ILE A 7 -5.38 -15.67 14.75
N THR A 8 -4.86 -14.52 15.14
CA THR A 8 -4.93 -13.29 14.35
C THR A 8 -3.82 -12.31 14.74
N HIS A 9 -3.55 -11.34 13.87
CA HIS A 9 -2.71 -10.19 14.18
C HIS A 9 -3.52 -8.89 14.31
N LYS A 10 -4.84 -8.96 14.19
CA LYS A 10 -5.75 -7.82 14.27
C LYS A 10 -6.12 -7.52 15.73
N LEU A 11 -5.32 -6.69 16.38
CA LEU A 11 -5.44 -6.41 17.81
C LEU A 11 -6.82 -5.87 18.23
N LYS A 12 -7.51 -5.12 17.35
CA LYS A 12 -8.87 -4.65 17.66
C LYS A 12 -9.86 -5.80 17.82
N GLU A 13 -9.76 -6.82 16.97
CA GLU A 13 -10.63 -8.00 17.06
C GLU A 13 -10.32 -8.80 18.33
N VAL A 14 -9.03 -8.97 18.66
CA VAL A 14 -8.60 -9.62 19.90
C VAL A 14 -9.20 -8.92 21.11
N MET A 15 -9.11 -7.60 21.18
CA MET A 15 -9.65 -6.80 22.29
C MET A 15 -11.18 -6.89 22.43
N GLN A 16 -11.90 -7.18 21.35
CA GLN A 16 -13.36 -7.22 21.33
C GLN A 16 -13.94 -8.62 21.54
N LEU A 17 -13.23 -9.66 21.12
CA LEU A 17 -13.78 -11.01 21.02
C LEU A 17 -13.21 -11.99 22.03
N CYS A 18 -12.00 -11.73 22.56
CA CYS A 18 -11.28 -12.70 23.37
C CYS A 18 -11.36 -12.37 24.87
N ASP A 19 -11.33 -13.40 25.71
CA ASP A 19 -11.21 -13.28 27.17
C ASP A 19 -9.75 -13.21 27.59
N GLU A 20 -8.89 -14.03 26.97
CA GLU A 20 -7.45 -14.11 27.19
C GLU A 20 -6.69 -13.96 25.89
N VAL A 21 -5.47 -13.48 25.98
CA VAL A 21 -4.55 -13.37 24.85
C VAL A 21 -3.21 -13.99 25.14
N ALA A 22 -2.75 -14.83 24.22
CA ALA A 22 -1.42 -15.41 24.20
C ALA A 22 -0.59 -14.74 23.08
N VAL A 23 0.46 -14.03 23.44
CA VAL A 23 1.32 -13.36 22.45
C VAL A 23 2.48 -14.29 22.09
N MET A 24 2.62 -14.58 20.80
CA MET A 24 3.72 -15.36 20.23
C MET A 24 4.67 -14.48 19.43
N ARG A 25 5.96 -14.76 19.54
CA ARG A 25 7.00 -14.10 18.75
C ARG A 25 8.14 -15.06 18.44
N ARG A 26 8.49 -15.20 17.16
CA ARG A 26 9.57 -16.10 16.68
C ARG A 26 9.45 -17.52 17.25
N GLY A 27 8.24 -18.08 17.22
CA GLY A 27 7.96 -19.43 17.70
C GLY A 27 7.93 -19.59 19.22
N LYS A 28 8.05 -18.50 19.99
CA LYS A 28 8.03 -18.54 21.47
C LYS A 28 6.80 -17.82 22.02
N LEU A 29 6.22 -18.38 23.06
CA LEU A 29 5.19 -17.73 23.85
C LEU A 29 5.85 -16.61 24.69
N VAL A 30 5.44 -15.37 24.47
CA VAL A 30 6.00 -14.17 25.13
C VAL A 30 5.22 -13.84 26.40
N SER A 31 3.89 -13.91 26.33
CA SER A 31 3.00 -13.64 27.48
C SER A 31 1.64 -14.29 27.26
N VAL A 32 0.98 -14.58 28.38
CA VAL A 32 -0.45 -14.89 28.45
C VAL A 32 -1.05 -13.90 29.43
N SER A 33 -2.17 -13.28 29.09
CA SER A 33 -2.83 -12.29 29.95
C SER A 33 -4.32 -12.20 29.64
N GLU A 34 -5.13 -11.83 30.63
CA GLU A 34 -6.53 -11.49 30.43
C GLU A 34 -6.65 -10.18 29.65
N ILE A 35 -7.58 -10.11 28.72
CA ILE A 35 -7.80 -8.94 27.86
C ILE A 35 -8.08 -7.67 28.66
N LYS A 36 -8.78 -7.77 29.78
CA LYS A 36 -9.08 -6.60 30.63
C LYS A 36 -7.85 -5.87 31.17
N ASN A 37 -6.68 -6.56 31.22
CA ASN A 37 -5.41 -6.02 31.69
C ASN A 37 -4.52 -5.51 30.56
N GLU A 38 -5.00 -5.57 29.31
CA GLU A 38 -4.24 -5.21 28.11
C GLU A 38 -4.85 -4.01 27.39
N ASN A 39 -4.04 -3.40 26.53
CA ASN A 39 -4.47 -2.46 25.54
C ASN A 39 -3.74 -2.71 24.21
N ILE A 40 -4.20 -2.09 23.14
CA ILE A 40 -3.63 -2.29 21.80
C ILE A 40 -2.12 -1.98 21.77
N GLU A 41 -1.68 -0.94 22.47
CA GLU A 41 -0.27 -0.54 22.50
C GLU A 41 0.59 -1.55 23.24
N SER A 42 0.14 -2.05 24.41
CA SER A 42 0.85 -3.08 25.18
C SER A 42 1.01 -4.38 24.38
N LEU A 43 -0.06 -4.84 23.74
CA LEU A 43 -0.04 -6.02 22.89
C LEU A 43 0.89 -5.83 21.68
N ALA A 44 0.82 -4.70 21.00
CA ALA A 44 1.69 -4.38 19.87
C ALA A 44 3.17 -4.38 20.31
N ASN A 45 3.50 -3.78 21.43
CA ASN A 45 4.87 -3.77 21.98
C ASN A 45 5.37 -5.18 22.31
N LYS A 46 4.52 -6.03 22.89
CA LYS A 46 4.85 -7.44 23.17
C LYS A 46 5.09 -8.24 21.88
N MET A 47 4.26 -8.03 20.84
CA MET A 47 4.39 -8.70 19.54
C MET A 47 5.70 -8.30 18.84
N VAL A 48 6.03 -7.02 18.81
CA VAL A 48 7.24 -6.50 18.15
C VAL A 48 8.49 -6.70 19.01
N GLY A 49 8.35 -6.63 20.32
CA GLY A 49 9.46 -6.76 21.29
C GLY A 49 10.26 -5.49 21.48
N GLN A 50 9.73 -4.36 21.06
CA GLN A 50 10.29 -3.03 21.24
C GLN A 50 9.14 -2.07 21.57
N ASN A 51 9.45 -1.03 22.33
CA ASN A 51 8.50 0.08 22.51
C ASN A 51 8.29 0.79 21.17
N LEU A 52 7.15 0.55 20.56
CA LEU A 52 6.76 1.25 19.33
C LEU A 52 6.56 2.74 19.69
N LYS A 53 7.42 3.60 19.17
CA LYS A 53 7.17 5.04 19.24
C LYS A 53 5.93 5.33 18.43
N THR A 54 4.89 5.83 19.08
CA THR A 54 3.68 6.32 18.38
C THR A 54 4.11 7.37 17.37
N ILE A 55 3.94 7.09 16.09
CA ILE A 55 4.21 8.06 15.03
C ILE A 55 3.18 9.18 15.18
N LYS A 56 3.61 10.30 15.75
CA LYS A 56 2.76 11.48 15.78
C LYS A 56 2.54 11.96 14.34
N LYS A 57 1.29 11.96 13.92
CA LYS A 57 0.89 12.49 12.62
C LYS A 57 1.39 13.94 12.53
N LYS A 58 2.48 14.18 11.81
CA LYS A 58 2.86 15.55 11.45
C LYS A 58 1.77 16.03 10.50
N LYS A 59 1.08 17.13 10.86
CA LYS A 59 0.21 17.80 9.91
C LYS A 59 1.08 18.25 8.74
N ALA A 60 1.02 17.51 7.63
CA ALA A 60 1.60 17.99 6.39
C ALA A 60 0.89 19.31 6.05
N LYS A 61 1.65 20.29 5.57
CA LYS A 61 1.06 21.47 4.94
C LYS A 61 0.51 20.98 3.61
N THR A 62 -0.79 20.69 3.57
CA THR A 62 -1.48 20.43 2.30
C THR A 62 -1.59 21.74 1.55
N SER A 63 -1.15 21.74 0.31
CA SER A 63 -1.41 22.83 -0.63
C SER A 63 -2.83 22.67 -1.20
N SER A 64 -3.40 23.77 -1.69
CA SER A 64 -4.62 23.70 -2.52
C SER A 64 -4.34 23.21 -3.94
N ASP A 65 -3.07 23.02 -4.31
CA ASP A 65 -2.68 22.61 -5.65
C ASP A 65 -2.96 21.12 -5.85
N GLN A 66 -3.82 20.79 -6.79
CA GLN A 66 -4.07 19.42 -7.21
C GLN A 66 -2.80 18.82 -7.82
N LEU A 67 -2.36 17.68 -7.29
CA LEU A 67 -1.25 16.93 -7.82
C LEU A 67 -1.72 15.84 -8.79
N ILE A 68 -2.76 15.10 -8.39
CA ILE A 68 -3.37 14.06 -9.23
C ILE A 68 -4.88 14.30 -9.30
N LYS A 69 -5.44 14.09 -10.47
CA LYS A 69 -6.87 14.14 -10.73
C LYS A 69 -7.28 12.95 -11.59
N ILE A 70 -8.25 12.21 -11.10
CA ILE A 70 -8.88 11.10 -11.80
C ILE A 70 -10.27 11.55 -12.22
N THR A 71 -10.61 11.35 -13.50
CA THR A 71 -11.89 11.79 -14.05
C THR A 71 -12.46 10.68 -14.93
N ASN A 72 -13.67 10.23 -14.60
CA ASN A 72 -14.41 9.23 -15.35
C ASN A 72 -13.56 8.01 -15.74
N LEU A 73 -12.71 7.55 -14.79
CA LEU A 73 -11.85 6.42 -15.03
C LEU A 73 -12.71 5.15 -15.06
N ASN A 74 -12.64 4.45 -16.19
CA ASN A 74 -13.29 3.17 -16.40
C ASN A 74 -12.25 2.12 -16.80
N PHE A 75 -12.43 0.91 -16.30
CA PHE A 75 -11.67 -0.26 -16.71
C PHE A 75 -12.60 -1.47 -16.76
N THR A 76 -12.55 -2.21 -17.84
CA THR A 76 -13.29 -3.48 -17.98
C THR A 76 -12.27 -4.57 -18.21
N SER A 77 -12.22 -5.53 -17.30
CA SER A 77 -11.38 -6.71 -17.43
C SER A 77 -12.01 -7.77 -18.31
N GLU A 78 -11.17 -8.51 -19.03
CA GLU A 78 -11.55 -9.74 -19.71
C GLU A 78 -11.49 -10.95 -18.75
N ASP A 79 -10.81 -10.82 -17.61
CA ASP A 79 -10.74 -11.85 -16.57
C ASP A 79 -11.98 -11.79 -15.68
N PRO A 80 -12.78 -12.87 -15.57
CA PRO A 80 -13.98 -12.89 -14.74
C PRO A 80 -13.69 -12.82 -13.22
N PHE A 81 -12.44 -12.97 -12.80
CA PHE A 81 -12.01 -12.84 -11.40
C PHE A 81 -11.56 -11.44 -11.03
N GLU A 82 -11.35 -10.56 -11.99
CA GLU A 82 -11.02 -9.16 -11.77
C GLU A 82 -12.28 -8.29 -11.66
N THR A 83 -12.14 -7.15 -11.00
CA THR A 83 -13.25 -6.22 -10.77
C THR A 83 -13.18 -5.05 -11.76
N ASN A 84 -14.29 -4.80 -12.45
CA ASN A 84 -14.41 -3.63 -13.31
C ASN A 84 -14.41 -2.34 -12.48
N LEU A 85 -13.72 -1.32 -12.98
CA LEU A 85 -13.80 0.04 -12.45
C LEU A 85 -14.81 0.84 -13.26
N MET A 86 -15.70 1.53 -12.57
CA MET A 86 -16.77 2.29 -13.22
C MET A 86 -16.82 3.71 -12.64
N ASP A 87 -16.64 4.69 -13.52
CA ASP A 87 -16.79 6.11 -13.20
C ASP A 87 -16.02 6.57 -11.95
N ILE A 88 -14.75 6.17 -11.84
CA ILE A 88 -13.91 6.53 -10.70
C ILE A 88 -13.48 7.99 -10.83
N ASN A 89 -13.81 8.78 -9.82
CA ASN A 89 -13.54 10.22 -9.77
C ASN A 89 -12.99 10.60 -8.40
N PHE A 90 -11.78 11.16 -8.34
CA PHE A 90 -11.21 11.77 -7.14
C PHE A 90 -10.00 12.64 -7.49
N SER A 91 -9.55 13.43 -6.51
CA SER A 91 -8.31 14.19 -6.65
C SER A 91 -7.51 14.16 -5.36
N VAL A 92 -6.19 14.37 -5.47
CA VAL A 92 -5.26 14.44 -4.35
C VAL A 92 -4.39 15.67 -4.51
N ASN A 93 -4.29 16.45 -3.45
CA ASN A 93 -3.48 17.68 -3.45
C ASN A 93 -2.03 17.37 -3.06
N ARG A 94 -1.13 18.33 -3.31
CA ARG A 94 0.25 18.21 -2.87
C ARG A 94 0.35 18.12 -1.34
N GLY A 95 1.08 17.11 -0.87
CA GLY A 95 1.24 16.83 0.56
C GLY A 95 0.04 16.17 1.23
N GLU A 96 -1.01 15.83 0.47
CA GLU A 96 -2.15 15.09 0.95
C GLU A 96 -1.86 13.58 0.97
N CYS A 97 -2.46 12.86 1.90
CA CYS A 97 -2.49 11.41 1.95
C CYS A 97 -3.95 10.95 1.87
N LEU A 98 -4.35 10.46 0.70
CA LEU A 98 -5.67 9.90 0.46
C LEU A 98 -5.66 8.40 0.81
N GLY A 99 -6.56 7.95 1.65
CA GLY A 99 -6.80 6.53 1.92
C GLY A 99 -7.93 6.00 1.05
N ILE A 100 -7.68 4.89 0.36
CA ILE A 100 -8.70 4.15 -0.39
C ILE A 100 -9.00 2.87 0.39
N ALA A 101 -10.23 2.70 0.83
CA ALA A 101 -10.66 1.57 1.64
C ALA A 101 -11.75 0.78 0.92
N GLY A 102 -11.71 -0.53 1.08
CA GLY A 102 -12.70 -1.47 0.55
C GLY A 102 -12.46 -2.87 1.08
N ILE A 103 -13.44 -3.74 0.94
CA ILE A 103 -13.28 -5.18 1.16
C ILE A 103 -12.46 -5.74 0.00
N SER A 104 -11.67 -6.78 0.24
CA SER A 104 -10.90 -7.47 -0.82
C SER A 104 -11.81 -7.83 -2.01
N GLY A 105 -11.34 -7.57 -3.22
CA GLY A 105 -12.09 -7.80 -4.45
C GLY A 105 -13.04 -6.65 -4.86
N ASN A 106 -12.93 -5.47 -4.27
CA ASN A 106 -13.74 -4.30 -4.66
C ASN A 106 -13.03 -3.32 -5.61
N GLY A 107 -12.00 -3.76 -6.32
CA GLY A 107 -11.36 -2.97 -7.36
C GLY A 107 -10.11 -2.20 -6.93
N GLN A 108 -9.61 -2.38 -5.69
CA GLN A 108 -8.42 -1.65 -5.22
C GLN A 108 -7.15 -2.08 -5.97
N SER A 109 -7.02 -3.37 -6.27
CA SER A 109 -5.89 -3.92 -7.04
C SER A 109 -5.90 -3.40 -8.47
N GLU A 110 -7.04 -3.43 -9.11
CA GLU A 110 -7.23 -2.94 -10.47
C GLU A 110 -6.99 -1.43 -10.55
N LEU A 111 -7.48 -0.69 -9.56
CA LEU A 111 -7.20 0.75 -9.46
C LEU A 111 -5.70 1.02 -9.29
N PHE A 112 -5.00 0.22 -8.48
CA PHE A 112 -3.55 0.33 -8.33
C PHE A 112 -2.84 0.07 -9.66
N GLN A 113 -3.20 -1.00 -10.39
CA GLN A 113 -2.61 -1.35 -11.69
C GLN A 113 -2.85 -0.26 -12.74
N VAL A 114 -4.05 0.35 -12.76
CA VAL A 114 -4.33 1.49 -13.64
C VAL A 114 -3.52 2.72 -13.22
N LEU A 115 -3.40 3.01 -11.92
CA LEU A 115 -2.62 4.15 -11.43
C LEU A 115 -1.11 3.96 -11.60
N SER A 116 -0.61 2.73 -11.57
CA SER A 116 0.81 2.42 -11.84
C SER A 116 1.14 2.41 -13.33
N GLY A 117 0.14 2.24 -14.19
CA GLY A 117 0.29 2.12 -15.65
C GLY A 117 0.53 0.70 -16.14
N GLU A 118 0.38 -0.30 -15.27
CA GLU A 118 0.37 -1.71 -15.68
C GLU A 118 -0.85 -1.99 -16.56
N ILE A 119 -1.97 -1.36 -16.25
CA ILE A 119 -3.15 -1.29 -17.11
C ILE A 119 -3.24 0.13 -17.65
N ILE A 120 -3.31 0.24 -18.99
CA ILE A 120 -3.45 1.50 -19.68
C ILE A 120 -4.92 1.93 -19.69
N SER A 121 -5.16 3.19 -19.43
CA SER A 121 -6.49 3.80 -19.46
C SER A 121 -6.59 4.87 -20.56
N GLU A 122 -7.75 5.49 -20.67
CA GLU A 122 -7.89 6.65 -21.55
C GLU A 122 -6.94 7.77 -21.08
N LYS A 123 -6.25 8.38 -22.04
CA LYS A 123 -5.24 9.42 -21.80
C LYS A 123 -5.70 10.49 -20.80
N LYS A 124 -6.94 10.98 -20.94
CA LYS A 124 -7.47 12.09 -20.15
C LYS A 124 -8.10 11.65 -18.82
N SER A 125 -8.18 10.35 -18.55
CA SER A 125 -8.76 9.85 -17.30
C SER A 125 -7.86 10.08 -16.10
N ILE A 126 -6.55 10.25 -16.30
CA ILE A 126 -5.57 10.53 -15.26
C ILE A 126 -4.75 11.75 -15.62
N GLU A 127 -4.80 12.76 -14.78
CA GLU A 127 -3.98 13.97 -14.87
C GLU A 127 -3.04 14.01 -13.65
N PHE A 128 -1.75 14.17 -13.90
CA PHE A 128 -0.71 14.30 -12.88
C PHE A 128 0.12 15.53 -13.16
N ASN A 129 0.16 16.46 -12.21
CA ASN A 129 0.90 17.73 -12.34
C ASN A 129 0.64 18.44 -13.68
N ASN A 130 -0.65 18.61 -14.05
CA ASN A 130 -1.15 19.19 -15.30
C ASN A 130 -0.77 18.44 -16.60
N ASN A 131 -0.35 17.19 -16.50
CA ASN A 131 -0.07 16.34 -17.65
C ASN A 131 -1.01 15.14 -17.65
N TYR A 132 -1.57 14.81 -18.81
CA TYR A 132 -2.37 13.62 -18.98
C TYR A 132 -1.46 12.40 -19.13
N ILE A 133 -1.64 11.42 -18.26
CA ILE A 133 -0.78 10.24 -18.12
C ILE A 133 -1.53 8.90 -18.20
N GLY A 134 -2.82 8.91 -18.51
CA GLY A 134 -3.64 7.68 -18.52
C GLY A 134 -3.12 6.62 -19.49
N ASP A 135 -2.57 7.03 -20.62
CA ASP A 135 -2.01 6.19 -21.68
C ASP A 135 -0.50 5.84 -21.49
N LEU A 136 0.12 6.30 -20.41
CA LEU A 136 1.53 6.05 -20.13
C LEU A 136 1.75 4.74 -19.37
N ASN A 137 2.80 4.01 -19.74
CA ASN A 137 3.23 2.80 -19.06
C ASN A 137 3.97 3.11 -17.72
N PRO A 138 4.26 2.09 -16.86
CA PRO A 138 4.87 2.33 -15.55
C PRO A 138 6.21 3.06 -15.61
N GLN A 139 7.00 2.81 -16.63
CA GLN A 139 8.30 3.44 -16.79
C GLN A 139 8.18 4.93 -17.15
N GLU A 140 7.30 5.27 -18.07
CA GLU A 140 7.01 6.66 -18.45
C GLU A 140 6.45 7.45 -17.26
N ARG A 141 5.59 6.84 -16.43
CA ARG A 141 5.08 7.48 -15.19
C ARG A 141 6.18 7.75 -14.17
N ARG A 142 7.22 6.90 -14.10
CA ARG A 142 8.38 7.18 -13.23
C ARG A 142 9.18 8.40 -13.66
N GLU A 143 9.18 8.77 -14.95
CA GLU A 143 9.79 10.01 -15.44
C GLU A 143 9.12 11.26 -14.85
N TYR A 144 7.84 11.17 -14.48
CA TYR A 144 7.11 12.18 -13.70
C TYR A 144 7.37 12.12 -12.20
N LEU A 145 8.37 11.36 -11.74
CA LEU A 145 8.71 11.14 -10.32
C LEU A 145 7.62 10.43 -9.51
N MET A 146 6.78 9.63 -10.17
CA MET A 146 5.84 8.76 -9.50
C MET A 146 6.56 7.49 -9.01
N ALA A 147 6.30 7.10 -7.76
CA ALA A 147 6.79 5.87 -7.17
C ALA A 147 5.64 4.99 -6.74
N PHE A 148 5.75 3.70 -6.98
CA PHE A 148 4.71 2.72 -6.72
C PHE A 148 5.23 1.64 -5.79
N SER A 149 4.41 1.23 -4.81
CA SER A 149 4.69 0.12 -3.91
C SER A 149 3.48 -0.81 -3.90
N PRO A 150 3.50 -1.91 -4.64
CA PRO A 150 2.40 -2.86 -4.68
C PRO A 150 2.21 -3.56 -3.34
N GLU A 151 1.04 -4.16 -3.15
CA GLU A 151 0.71 -4.92 -1.93
C GLU A 151 1.61 -6.16 -1.81
N ASP A 152 1.79 -6.88 -2.91
CA ASP A 152 2.75 -7.97 -2.99
C ASP A 152 4.17 -7.44 -3.14
N ARG A 153 4.92 -7.57 -2.05
CA ARG A 153 6.29 -7.05 -1.96
C ARG A 153 7.33 -7.97 -2.58
N LEU A 154 7.05 -9.26 -2.67
CA LEU A 154 8.03 -10.27 -3.06
C LEU A 154 7.91 -10.67 -4.52
N GLU A 155 6.74 -10.55 -5.12
CA GLU A 155 6.52 -10.89 -6.52
C GLU A 155 6.50 -9.65 -7.42
N GLN A 156 5.97 -8.51 -6.93
CA GLN A 156 5.77 -7.30 -7.73
C GLN A 156 6.71 -6.14 -7.36
N ALA A 157 7.10 -5.99 -6.08
CA ALA A 157 7.88 -4.83 -5.66
C ALA A 157 9.39 -5.04 -5.68
N ALA A 158 9.87 -6.26 -5.47
CA ALA A 158 11.30 -6.57 -5.41
C ALA A 158 11.56 -8.00 -5.85
N ILE A 159 12.75 -8.23 -6.37
CA ILE A 159 13.26 -9.57 -6.67
C ILE A 159 14.06 -10.06 -5.46
N PRO A 160 13.55 -11.07 -4.70
CA PRO A 160 14.15 -11.49 -3.42
C PRO A 160 15.59 -12.00 -3.55
N GLN A 161 15.96 -12.56 -4.70
CA GLN A 161 17.29 -13.10 -4.98
C GLN A 161 18.34 -12.02 -5.29
N MET A 162 17.86 -10.81 -5.61
CA MET A 162 18.74 -9.68 -5.91
C MET A 162 19.09 -8.89 -4.64
N LYS A 163 20.27 -8.30 -4.63
CA LYS A 163 20.69 -7.38 -3.58
C LYS A 163 19.86 -6.11 -3.62
N ILE A 164 19.81 -5.38 -2.53
CA ILE A 164 19.00 -4.14 -2.42
C ILE A 164 19.41 -3.13 -3.50
N PHE A 165 20.71 -2.93 -3.74
CA PHE A 165 21.17 -1.97 -4.75
C PHE A 165 20.81 -2.40 -6.18
N GLU A 166 20.76 -3.70 -6.46
CA GLU A 166 20.33 -4.24 -7.76
C GLU A 166 18.84 -3.97 -7.99
N ASN A 167 18.00 -4.20 -6.96
CA ASN A 167 16.57 -3.86 -6.99
C ASN A 167 16.36 -2.34 -7.20
N VAL A 168 17.15 -1.49 -6.56
CA VAL A 168 17.10 -0.04 -6.76
C VAL A 168 17.51 0.33 -8.18
N ALA A 169 18.55 -0.29 -8.72
CA ALA A 169 19.02 -0.07 -10.08
C ALA A 169 17.99 -0.45 -11.14
N LEU A 170 17.28 -1.59 -10.95
CA LEU A 170 16.19 -1.99 -11.85
C LEU A 170 15.08 -0.95 -11.96
N ASN A 171 14.69 -0.35 -10.84
CA ASN A 171 13.66 0.68 -10.83
C ASN A 171 14.10 2.00 -11.49
N ASN A 172 15.40 2.21 -11.66
CA ASN A 172 15.98 3.46 -12.13
C ASN A 172 16.90 3.30 -13.36
N PHE A 173 16.83 2.17 -14.06
CA PHE A 173 17.81 1.81 -15.10
C PHE A 173 17.89 2.79 -16.29
N LYS A 174 16.83 3.58 -16.55
CA LYS A 174 16.86 4.65 -17.56
C LYS A 174 17.24 6.02 -17.00
N SER A 175 17.40 6.16 -15.69
CA SER A 175 17.83 7.43 -15.11
C SER A 175 19.33 7.62 -15.40
N SER A 176 19.67 8.64 -16.17
CA SER A 176 21.07 9.00 -16.53
C SER A 176 21.98 9.20 -15.30
N ASN A 177 21.39 9.48 -14.14
CA ASN A 177 22.13 9.68 -12.90
C ASN A 177 22.69 8.38 -12.27
N PHE A 178 22.14 7.21 -12.63
CA PHE A 178 22.60 5.92 -12.10
C PHE A 178 23.64 5.22 -12.99
N PHE A 179 23.68 5.57 -14.28
CA PHE A 179 24.51 4.87 -15.28
C PHE A 179 25.50 5.77 -16.03
N ASN A 180 25.78 6.96 -15.49
CA ASN A 180 26.73 7.91 -16.08
C ASN A 180 28.20 7.49 -15.87
N ASN A 181 28.60 6.29 -16.13
CA ASN A 181 30.02 5.87 -16.28
C ASN A 181 30.15 4.36 -16.27
N GLY A 182 29.37 3.70 -17.12
CA GLY A 182 29.61 2.29 -17.45
C GLY A 182 29.89 1.38 -16.25
N LEU A 183 28.97 0.54 -15.90
CA LEU A 183 29.33 -0.73 -15.26
C LEU A 183 30.14 -1.54 -16.25
#